data_6fc3fdd28d9fa66209c07391343300f9
#
_entry.id   6fc3fdd28d9fa66209c07391343300f9
#
_cell.length_a   1.000
_cell.length_b   1.000
_cell.length_c   1.000
_cell.angle_alpha   90.00
_cell.angle_beta   90.00
_cell.angle_gamma   90.00
#
_symmetry.space_group_name_H-M   'P 1'
#
loop_
_entity.id
_entity.type
_entity.pdbx_description
1 polymer ?
#
loop_
_entity_poly.entity_id
_entity_poly.type
_entity_poly.pdbx_seq_one_letter_code
_entity_poly.pdbx_strand_id
1 'polypeptide(L)'
;MNAMTRTNLFSRRRFLRTTVAAGTVAVAPACFHAYAGDAVEKWAMGPFVKHGKPILRPTRESVFSCPVRGKDVRWEERNVYNPAAVVRDGKVYLLYRADDISRDLGWGRTCRIGLATAQDGIHFARHPEPVVYPDNDEWKQYEWQGGCEDLHIVESEDGLYVMNYTTWRATGSGRKDTMSIATSRDLVNWTKHGPAFLKYAPDKVMGSRTGVVVSRREGDRLIAAKIDGKYWMYYTFPCGIAWSENLIDWVPTGKAVWPGGGREAGAIALLRDDGILLMTQGGHHKLGAWVLRQAMVDPIDRKTVLKEQKEPFLWPEFEWEKKGFVGNTTVSNGLVPFQGKWMLYYGAADRVIGLATCPVT
;
A
#
# COMPACT_ATOMS: atom_id res chain seq x y z
N MET A 1 8.29 -26.54 -30.08
CA MET A 1 8.04 -27.00 -28.70
C MET A 1 8.70 -25.99 -27.77
N ASN A 2 8.01 -24.93 -27.39
CA ASN A 2 8.51 -23.92 -26.45
C ASN A 2 7.59 -23.94 -25.23
N ALA A 3 8.14 -24.37 -24.11
CA ALA A 3 7.46 -24.33 -22.82
C ALA A 3 7.39 -22.87 -22.35
N MET A 4 6.20 -22.27 -22.47
CA MET A 4 5.91 -20.99 -21.81
C MET A 4 5.88 -21.22 -20.31
N THR A 5 6.87 -20.71 -19.62
CA THR A 5 6.92 -20.59 -18.17
C THR A 5 5.77 -19.70 -17.72
N ARG A 6 4.74 -20.29 -17.15
CA ARG A 6 3.64 -19.59 -16.50
C ARG A 6 4.21 -18.92 -15.24
N THR A 7 4.46 -17.64 -15.29
CA THR A 7 4.69 -16.80 -14.11
C THR A 7 3.43 -16.84 -13.25
N ASN A 8 3.50 -17.56 -12.14
CA ASN A 8 2.45 -17.62 -11.12
C ASN A 8 2.34 -16.25 -10.42
N LEU A 9 1.43 -15.42 -10.89
CA LEU A 9 1.01 -14.22 -10.19
C LEU A 9 0.25 -14.62 -8.92
N PHE A 10 0.98 -14.73 -7.80
CA PHE A 10 0.39 -14.90 -6.47
C PHE A 10 -0.35 -13.62 -6.06
N SER A 11 -1.63 -13.51 -6.42
CA SER A 11 -2.48 -12.48 -5.83
C SER A 11 -2.85 -12.88 -4.39
N ARG A 12 -3.03 -11.91 -3.49
CA ARG A 12 -3.51 -12.11 -2.11
C ARG A 12 -4.72 -13.07 -2.04
N ARG A 13 -5.61 -13.02 -3.02
CA ARG A 13 -6.79 -13.88 -3.13
C ARG A 13 -6.46 -15.35 -3.38
N ARG A 14 -5.40 -15.65 -4.12
CA ARG A 14 -5.03 -17.02 -4.45
C ARG A 14 -4.36 -17.72 -3.27
N PHE A 15 -3.57 -16.99 -2.47
CA PHE A 15 -2.97 -17.51 -1.25
C PHE A 15 -4.01 -17.98 -0.23
N LEU A 16 -5.09 -17.20 -0.04
CA LEU A 16 -6.15 -17.51 0.95
C LEU A 16 -7.17 -18.56 0.47
N ARG A 17 -7.31 -18.79 -0.86
CA ARG A 17 -8.21 -19.81 -1.39
C ARG A 17 -7.66 -21.24 -1.36
N THR A 18 -6.35 -21.43 -1.30
CA THR A 18 -5.72 -22.75 -1.30
C THR A 18 -5.74 -23.42 0.09
N THR A 19 -6.16 -22.73 1.15
CA THR A 19 -6.16 -23.25 2.53
C THR A 19 -7.52 -23.78 3.02
N VAL A 20 -8.54 -23.84 2.18
CA VAL A 20 -9.84 -24.44 2.55
C VAL A 20 -9.93 -25.86 1.99
N ALA A 21 -9.20 -26.77 2.61
CA ALA A 21 -9.53 -28.20 2.58
C ALA A 21 -10.17 -28.52 3.94
N ALA A 22 -11.44 -28.90 3.93
CA ALA A 22 -12.23 -29.18 5.11
C ALA A 22 -11.69 -30.39 5.87
N GLY A 23 -11.19 -30.14 7.04
CA GLY A 23 -10.94 -31.15 8.07
C GLY A 23 -11.49 -30.63 9.37
N THR A 24 -12.58 -31.24 9.87
CA THR A 24 -13.11 -30.99 11.22
C THR A 24 -12.11 -31.44 12.25
N VAL A 25 -11.35 -30.52 12.83
CA VAL A 25 -10.54 -30.75 14.03
C VAL A 25 -11.14 -29.96 15.16
N ALA A 26 -11.49 -30.65 16.24
CA ALA A 26 -11.95 -30.04 17.49
C ALA A 26 -10.89 -29.04 17.99
N VAL A 27 -11.28 -27.75 18.05
CA VAL A 27 -10.42 -26.69 18.53
C VAL A 27 -10.47 -26.68 20.06
N ALA A 28 -9.41 -27.20 20.68
CA ALA A 28 -9.11 -26.82 22.06
C ALA A 28 -8.87 -25.29 22.13
N PRO A 29 -9.23 -24.60 23.23
CA PRO A 29 -8.96 -23.17 23.36
C PRO A 29 -7.45 -22.97 23.31
N ALA A 30 -6.97 -22.41 22.21
CA ALA A 30 -5.57 -21.99 22.09
C ALA A 30 -5.36 -20.88 23.13
N CYS A 31 -4.59 -21.19 24.15
CA CYS A 31 -3.96 -20.19 25.01
C CYS A 31 -3.21 -19.24 24.10
N PHE A 32 -3.71 -18.02 23.97
CA PHE A 32 -3.00 -16.93 23.32
C PHE A 32 -1.74 -16.63 24.16
N HIS A 33 -0.66 -17.29 23.84
CA HIS A 33 0.63 -16.75 24.20
C HIS A 33 0.78 -15.49 23.35
N ALA A 34 0.55 -14.33 24.01
CA ALA A 34 1.20 -13.14 23.55
C ALA A 34 2.66 -13.56 23.27
N TYR A 35 3.13 -13.38 22.04
CA TYR A 35 4.55 -13.30 21.79
C TYR A 35 5.03 -12.04 22.53
N ALA A 36 5.18 -12.20 23.84
CA ALA A 36 5.87 -11.26 24.71
C ALA A 36 7.32 -11.28 24.25
N GLY A 37 7.62 -10.32 23.42
CA GLY A 37 8.80 -9.97 22.74
C GLY A 37 10.09 -10.65 23.17
N ASP A 38 10.70 -11.28 22.23
CA ASP A 38 12.14 -11.02 22.03
C ASP A 38 12.26 -9.51 21.83
N ALA A 39 13.16 -8.88 22.59
CA ALA A 39 13.35 -7.44 22.52
C ALA A 39 13.48 -7.02 21.07
N VAL A 40 12.69 -6.03 20.63
CA VAL A 40 12.76 -5.51 19.26
C VAL A 40 14.23 -5.24 18.96
N GLU A 41 14.74 -5.85 17.89
CA GLU A 41 16.15 -5.66 17.52
C GLU A 41 16.41 -4.17 17.32
N LYS A 42 17.51 -3.63 17.86
CA LYS A 42 17.80 -2.17 17.88
C LYS A 42 17.70 -1.46 16.53
N TRP A 43 17.84 -2.20 15.43
CA TRP A 43 17.72 -1.65 14.07
C TRP A 43 16.26 -1.56 13.59
N ALA A 44 15.33 -2.36 14.14
CA ALA A 44 13.93 -2.39 13.73
C ALA A 44 13.12 -1.32 14.47
N MET A 45 12.04 -0.86 13.84
CA MET A 45 11.06 0.03 14.47
C MET A 45 10.08 -0.78 15.31
N GLY A 46 9.68 -0.24 16.46
CA GLY A 46 8.66 -0.84 17.30
C GLY A 46 9.05 -0.90 18.77
N PRO A 47 8.33 -1.67 19.62
CA PRO A 47 7.14 -2.46 19.23
C PRO A 47 5.94 -1.58 18.88
N PHE A 48 5.17 -1.98 17.87
CA PHE A 48 3.94 -1.29 17.50
C PHE A 48 2.76 -1.77 18.34
N VAL A 49 2.03 -0.83 18.94
CA VAL A 49 0.82 -1.10 19.73
C VAL A 49 -0.41 -0.72 18.91
N LYS A 50 -1.31 -1.67 18.67
CA LYS A 50 -2.55 -1.46 17.92
C LYS A 50 -3.57 -0.65 18.72
N HIS A 51 -4.31 0.21 18.04
CA HIS A 51 -5.37 1.03 18.62
C HIS A 51 -6.60 0.20 19.09
N GLY A 52 -6.75 -1.03 18.62
CA GLY A 52 -7.81 -1.96 19.04
C GLY A 52 -9.16 -1.78 18.34
N LYS A 53 -9.38 -0.65 17.67
CA LYS A 53 -10.59 -0.35 16.88
C LYS A 53 -10.22 0.20 15.51
N PRO A 54 -11.00 -0.08 14.46
CA PRO A 54 -10.84 0.62 13.18
C PRO A 54 -11.07 2.12 13.35
N ILE A 55 -10.20 2.91 12.71
CA ILE A 55 -10.29 4.37 12.70
C ILE A 55 -11.11 4.90 11.51
N LEU A 56 -11.25 4.09 10.45
CA LEU A 56 -12.09 4.41 9.31
C LEU A 56 -12.83 3.16 8.82
N ARG A 57 -14.13 3.30 8.51
CA ARG A 57 -15.01 2.22 8.03
C ARG A 57 -15.72 2.64 6.75
N PRO A 58 -16.21 1.71 5.92
CA PRO A 58 -17.09 2.05 4.80
C PRO A 58 -18.31 2.85 5.26
N THR A 59 -18.81 3.71 4.37
CA THR A 59 -20.06 4.46 4.59
C THR A 59 -20.88 4.54 3.31
N ARG A 60 -22.20 4.71 3.44
CA ARG A 60 -23.13 4.94 2.34
C ARG A 60 -23.50 6.42 2.17
N GLU A 61 -22.99 7.26 3.02
CA GLU A 61 -23.30 8.69 3.02
C GLU A 61 -22.54 9.46 1.92
N SER A 62 -21.33 8.97 1.58
CA SER A 62 -20.51 9.61 0.57
C SER A 62 -21.00 9.27 -0.84
N VAL A 63 -21.45 10.28 -1.54
CA VAL A 63 -21.96 10.19 -2.92
C VAL A 63 -21.06 11.02 -3.84
N PHE A 64 -20.74 10.48 -5.01
CA PHE A 64 -19.89 11.09 -6.02
C PHE A 64 -20.50 10.92 -7.41
N SER A 65 -20.56 12.00 -8.18
CA SER A 65 -21.02 11.96 -9.56
C SER A 65 -19.90 11.43 -10.46
N CYS A 66 -19.94 10.14 -10.77
CA CYS A 66 -18.87 9.45 -11.46
C CYS A 66 -18.85 9.79 -12.96
N PRO A 67 -17.78 10.46 -13.48
CA PRO A 67 -17.77 10.97 -14.85
C PRO A 67 -17.79 9.85 -15.90
N VAL A 68 -17.14 8.72 -15.61
CA VAL A 68 -17.09 7.58 -16.53
C VAL A 68 -18.42 6.83 -16.59
N ARG A 69 -19.22 6.86 -15.51
CA ARG A 69 -20.51 6.17 -15.43
C ARG A 69 -21.69 7.09 -15.74
N GLY A 70 -21.49 8.40 -15.73
CA GLY A 70 -22.54 9.39 -15.94
C GLY A 70 -23.67 9.31 -14.90
N LYS A 71 -23.37 8.85 -13.67
CA LYS A 71 -24.34 8.71 -12.57
C LYS A 71 -23.67 8.81 -11.20
N ASP A 72 -24.46 9.10 -10.20
CA ASP A 72 -24.05 9.09 -8.82
C ASP A 72 -23.75 7.69 -8.31
N VAL A 73 -22.67 7.56 -7.55
CA VAL A 73 -22.22 6.31 -6.94
C VAL A 73 -21.87 6.52 -5.47
N ARG A 74 -22.21 5.55 -4.62
CA ARG A 74 -21.73 5.50 -3.23
C ARG A 74 -20.33 4.91 -3.24
N TRP A 75 -19.34 5.77 -3.44
CA TRP A 75 -18.00 5.39 -3.87
C TRP A 75 -17.16 4.67 -2.81
N GLU A 76 -17.54 4.75 -1.52
CA GLU A 76 -16.84 4.07 -0.41
C GLU A 76 -17.78 3.18 0.43
N GLU A 77 -18.86 2.68 -0.17
CA GLU A 77 -19.85 1.89 0.58
C GLU A 77 -19.43 0.46 0.85
N ARG A 78 -18.50 -0.09 0.07
CA ARG A 78 -18.10 -1.50 0.19
C ARG A 78 -16.92 -1.69 1.12
N ASN A 79 -15.80 -1.03 0.83
CA ASN A 79 -14.55 -1.15 1.57
C ASN A 79 -13.81 0.19 1.58
N VAL A 80 -13.05 0.44 2.67
CA VAL A 80 -12.02 1.49 2.76
C VAL A 80 -10.77 0.87 3.39
N TYR A 81 -9.61 0.93 2.72
CA TYR A 81 -8.43 0.17 3.12
C TYR A 81 -7.15 0.64 2.41
N ASN A 82 -6.00 -0.01 2.69
CA ASN A 82 -4.69 0.22 2.08
C ASN A 82 -4.32 1.71 2.02
N PRO A 83 -4.25 2.39 3.19
CA PRO A 83 -4.02 3.82 3.26
C PRO A 83 -2.55 4.17 3.08
N ALA A 84 -2.29 5.36 2.49
CA ALA A 84 -1.06 6.13 2.66
C ALA A 84 -1.33 7.33 3.55
N ALA A 85 -0.28 7.90 4.17
CA ALA A 85 -0.42 9.03 5.08
C ALA A 85 0.67 10.07 4.81
N VAL A 86 0.32 11.34 5.07
CA VAL A 86 1.23 12.50 5.02
C VAL A 86 0.92 13.41 6.21
N VAL A 87 1.95 14.00 6.80
CA VAL A 87 1.79 15.08 7.79
C VAL A 87 1.98 16.42 7.09
N ARG A 88 0.98 17.30 7.22
CA ARG A 88 1.02 18.66 6.67
C ARG A 88 0.28 19.60 7.61
N ASP A 89 0.84 20.77 7.85
CA ASP A 89 0.24 21.85 8.67
C ASP A 89 -0.29 21.36 10.03
N GLY A 90 0.50 20.48 10.71
CA GLY A 90 0.13 19.91 12.01
C GLY A 90 -1.04 18.94 12.00
N LYS A 91 -1.40 18.40 10.85
CA LYS A 91 -2.48 17.41 10.68
C LYS A 91 -1.99 16.19 9.91
N VAL A 92 -2.62 15.05 10.15
CA VAL A 92 -2.45 13.86 9.31
C VAL A 92 -3.48 13.89 8.18
N TYR A 93 -3.00 13.76 6.97
CA TYR A 93 -3.78 13.52 5.75
C TYR A 93 -3.68 12.03 5.43
N LEU A 94 -4.80 11.33 5.45
CA LEU A 94 -4.90 9.91 5.17
C LEU A 94 -5.58 9.74 3.81
N LEU A 95 -4.83 9.27 2.82
CA LEU A 95 -5.38 8.89 1.54
C LEU A 95 -5.58 7.39 1.52
N TYR A 96 -6.71 6.93 1.00
CA TYR A 96 -7.08 5.53 1.12
C TYR A 96 -7.82 5.02 -0.12
N ARG A 97 -7.63 3.75 -0.39
CA ARG A 97 -8.43 3.03 -1.37
C ARG A 97 -9.84 2.83 -0.85
N ALA A 98 -10.82 3.12 -1.71
CA ALA A 98 -12.24 2.86 -1.47
C ALA A 98 -12.87 2.15 -2.64
N ASP A 99 -13.82 1.25 -2.38
CA ASP A 99 -14.55 0.49 -3.39
C ASP A 99 -16.05 0.79 -3.30
N ASP A 100 -16.68 0.98 -4.45
CA ASP A 100 -18.15 0.96 -4.58
C ASP A 100 -18.72 -0.47 -4.76
N ILE A 101 -20.04 -0.57 -4.86
CA ILE A 101 -20.75 -1.76 -5.30
C ILE A 101 -21.31 -1.51 -6.70
N SER A 102 -20.63 -2.00 -7.72
CA SER A 102 -20.98 -1.83 -9.12
C SER A 102 -21.44 -3.17 -9.71
N ARG A 103 -22.68 -3.58 -9.39
CA ARG A 103 -23.24 -4.88 -9.82
C ARG A 103 -23.43 -5.00 -11.33
N ASP A 104 -23.55 -3.89 -12.01
CA ASP A 104 -23.65 -3.75 -13.47
C ASP A 104 -22.30 -3.81 -14.20
N LEU A 105 -21.19 -3.87 -13.46
CA LEU A 105 -19.86 -4.08 -14.02
C LEU A 105 -19.38 -5.50 -13.75
N GLY A 106 -18.70 -6.11 -14.72
CA GLY A 106 -18.25 -7.50 -14.63
C GLY A 106 -17.37 -7.83 -13.40
N TRP A 107 -16.69 -6.85 -12.83
CA TRP A 107 -15.88 -6.98 -11.62
C TRP A 107 -16.61 -6.58 -10.33
N GLY A 108 -17.82 -6.04 -10.46
CA GLY A 108 -18.69 -5.70 -9.33
C GLY A 108 -18.21 -4.56 -8.46
N ARG A 109 -17.20 -3.80 -8.88
CA ARG A 109 -16.64 -2.65 -8.16
C ARG A 109 -15.73 -1.79 -9.03
N THR A 110 -15.57 -0.52 -8.64
CA THR A 110 -14.53 0.39 -9.11
C THR A 110 -13.83 1.00 -7.92
N CYS A 111 -12.50 0.99 -7.94
CA CYS A 111 -11.67 1.57 -6.88
C CYS A 111 -11.42 3.05 -7.12
N ARG A 112 -11.40 3.84 -6.04
CA ARG A 112 -11.06 5.27 -6.04
C ARG A 112 -10.19 5.57 -4.83
N ILE A 113 -9.50 6.70 -4.86
CA ILE A 113 -8.69 7.18 -3.74
C ILE A 113 -9.45 8.29 -3.04
N GLY A 114 -9.78 8.06 -1.77
CA GLY A 114 -10.38 9.03 -0.88
C GLY A 114 -9.35 9.75 -0.04
N LEU A 115 -9.77 10.84 0.60
CA LEU A 115 -8.98 11.64 1.53
C LEU A 115 -9.75 11.84 2.83
N ALA A 116 -9.06 11.76 3.97
CA ALA A 116 -9.57 12.20 5.26
C ALA A 116 -8.45 12.87 6.06
N THR A 117 -8.79 13.80 6.96
CA THR A 117 -7.80 14.54 7.76
C THR A 117 -8.10 14.44 9.25
N ALA A 118 -7.05 14.41 10.08
CA ALA A 118 -7.16 14.38 11.53
C ALA A 118 -6.11 15.29 12.19
N GLN A 119 -6.48 16.00 13.26
CA GLN A 119 -5.55 16.79 14.07
C GLN A 119 -4.81 15.92 15.10
N ASP A 120 -5.38 14.78 15.48
CA ASP A 120 -4.82 13.85 16.45
C ASP A 120 -4.33 12.53 15.81
N GLY A 121 -4.48 12.39 14.50
CA GLY A 121 -4.14 11.18 13.76
C GLY A 121 -5.07 9.99 14.00
N ILE A 122 -6.19 10.17 14.68
CA ILE A 122 -7.13 9.11 15.06
C ILE A 122 -8.56 9.40 14.59
N HIS A 123 -9.06 10.62 14.80
CA HIS A 123 -10.43 11.01 14.49
C HIS A 123 -10.48 11.76 13.16
N PHE A 124 -10.76 11.04 12.09
CA PHE A 124 -10.69 11.52 10.72
C PHE A 124 -12.01 12.14 10.24
N ALA A 125 -11.93 13.36 9.70
CA ALA A 125 -12.98 13.99 8.89
C ALA A 125 -12.72 13.67 7.42
N ARG A 126 -13.73 13.13 6.71
CA ARG A 126 -13.63 12.74 5.29
C ARG A 126 -13.78 13.92 4.36
N HIS A 127 -13.05 13.91 3.27
CA HIS A 127 -13.37 14.69 2.09
C HIS A 127 -14.62 14.09 1.42
N PRO A 128 -15.58 14.89 0.94
CA PRO A 128 -16.86 14.37 0.46
C PRO A 128 -16.74 13.51 -0.80
N GLU A 129 -15.76 13.79 -1.65
CA GLU A 129 -15.55 13.14 -2.93
C GLU A 129 -14.18 12.47 -3.00
N PRO A 130 -13.97 11.47 -3.88
CA PRO A 130 -12.65 10.90 -4.11
C PRO A 130 -11.73 11.93 -4.75
N VAL A 131 -10.44 11.90 -4.40
CA VAL A 131 -9.43 12.84 -4.93
C VAL A 131 -8.69 12.30 -6.16
N VAL A 132 -8.64 10.98 -6.35
CA VAL A 132 -8.16 10.35 -7.59
C VAL A 132 -9.09 9.21 -7.97
N TYR A 133 -9.53 9.21 -9.20
CA TYR A 133 -10.54 8.29 -9.73
C TYR A 133 -10.41 8.15 -11.26
N PRO A 134 -10.96 7.07 -11.86
CA PRO A 134 -11.07 6.96 -13.31
C PRO A 134 -11.93 8.07 -13.89
N ASP A 135 -11.41 8.77 -14.89
CA ASP A 135 -12.07 9.86 -15.56
C ASP A 135 -12.14 9.63 -17.08
N ASN A 136 -12.83 10.51 -17.80
CA ASN A 136 -12.86 10.55 -19.27
C ASN A 136 -11.63 11.29 -19.82
N ASP A 137 -10.45 10.97 -19.30
CA ASP A 137 -9.14 11.46 -19.69
C ASP A 137 -8.34 10.40 -20.50
N GLU A 138 -7.13 10.74 -20.93
CA GLU A 138 -6.25 9.85 -21.67
C GLU A 138 -5.80 8.60 -20.88
N TRP A 139 -5.89 8.66 -19.53
CA TRP A 139 -5.48 7.57 -18.64
C TRP A 139 -6.57 6.54 -18.42
N LYS A 140 -7.82 6.78 -18.87
CA LYS A 140 -8.96 5.86 -18.79
C LYS A 140 -8.63 4.45 -19.27
N GLN A 141 -7.80 4.33 -20.29
CA GLN A 141 -7.39 3.04 -20.86
C GLN A 141 -6.61 2.14 -19.87
N TYR A 142 -6.00 2.72 -18.84
CA TYR A 142 -5.27 1.99 -17.78
C TYR A 142 -6.11 1.80 -16.51
N GLU A 143 -7.14 2.61 -16.32
CA GLU A 143 -7.91 2.72 -15.07
C GLU A 143 -9.30 2.04 -15.14
N TRP A 144 -9.92 2.01 -16.30
CA TRP A 144 -11.30 1.55 -16.43
C TRP A 144 -11.37 0.05 -16.78
N GLN A 145 -12.21 -0.76 -16.10
CA GLN A 145 -13.22 -0.48 -15.06
C GLN A 145 -12.69 -0.60 -13.62
N GLY A 146 -11.45 -1.02 -13.42
CA GLY A 146 -10.91 -1.38 -12.12
C GLY A 146 -10.73 -0.22 -11.17
N GLY A 147 -10.25 0.90 -11.67
CA GLY A 147 -10.02 2.12 -10.91
C GLY A 147 -8.60 2.30 -10.42
N CYS A 148 -8.48 3.13 -9.40
CA CYS A 148 -7.25 3.56 -8.74
C CYS A 148 -7.17 2.91 -7.35
N GLU A 149 -6.08 2.19 -7.05
CA GLU A 149 -5.95 1.42 -5.80
C GLU A 149 -4.51 1.41 -5.26
N ASP A 150 -4.34 1.01 -4.01
CA ASP A 150 -3.06 0.67 -3.37
C ASP A 150 -1.97 1.74 -3.62
N LEU A 151 -2.06 2.85 -2.93
CA LEU A 151 -1.24 4.04 -3.16
C LEU A 151 -0.08 4.15 -2.16
N HIS A 152 1.02 4.79 -2.57
CA HIS A 152 2.05 5.37 -1.71
C HIS A 152 2.24 6.85 -2.05
N ILE A 153 2.66 7.65 -1.06
CA ILE A 153 2.91 9.07 -1.22
C ILE A 153 4.27 9.39 -0.62
N VAL A 154 5.02 10.24 -1.32
CA VAL A 154 6.22 10.88 -0.80
C VAL A 154 6.17 12.36 -1.10
N GLU A 155 6.77 13.17 -0.26
CA GLU A 155 6.95 14.60 -0.48
C GLU A 155 8.33 14.85 -1.10
N SER A 156 8.42 15.70 -2.11
CA SER A 156 9.70 16.17 -2.66
C SER A 156 10.27 17.31 -1.83
N GLU A 157 11.54 17.65 -2.03
CA GLU A 157 12.21 18.75 -1.30
C GLU A 157 11.54 20.11 -1.50
N ASP A 158 10.90 20.34 -2.66
CA ASP A 158 10.17 21.57 -3.00
C ASP A 158 8.69 21.54 -2.59
N GLY A 159 8.28 20.53 -1.79
CA GLY A 159 6.92 20.40 -1.25
C GLY A 159 5.88 19.90 -2.26
N LEU A 160 6.29 19.28 -3.36
CA LEU A 160 5.39 18.55 -4.26
C LEU A 160 5.12 17.15 -3.69
N TYR A 161 3.86 16.80 -3.52
CA TYR A 161 3.46 15.43 -3.18
C TYR A 161 3.40 14.59 -4.46
N VAL A 162 4.06 13.45 -4.41
CA VAL A 162 4.07 12.48 -5.51
C VAL A 162 3.44 11.19 -5.02
N MET A 163 2.34 10.81 -5.64
CA MET A 163 1.65 9.55 -5.41
C MET A 163 1.97 8.58 -6.54
N ASN A 164 2.41 7.39 -6.19
CA ASN A 164 2.30 6.26 -7.09
C ASN A 164 1.14 5.36 -6.62
N TYR A 165 0.37 4.87 -7.56
CA TYR A 165 -0.83 4.08 -7.28
C TYR A 165 -1.00 2.98 -8.32
N THR A 166 -1.67 1.90 -7.95
CA THR A 166 -2.01 0.85 -8.89
C THR A 166 -3.30 1.21 -9.60
N THR A 167 -3.26 1.23 -10.92
CA THR A 167 -4.45 1.22 -11.76
C THR A 167 -4.66 -0.16 -12.34
N TRP A 168 -5.88 -0.52 -12.71
CA TRP A 168 -6.12 -1.74 -13.42
C TRP A 168 -7.32 -1.66 -14.34
N ARG A 169 -7.21 -2.36 -15.45
CA ARG A 169 -8.28 -2.54 -16.40
C ARG A 169 -8.71 -3.99 -16.49
N ALA A 170 -10.01 -4.19 -16.74
CA ALA A 170 -10.55 -5.49 -17.07
C ALA A 170 -10.12 -5.89 -18.50
N THR A 171 -9.81 -7.16 -18.69
CA THR A 171 -9.56 -7.77 -20.00
C THR A 171 -10.36 -9.04 -20.11
N GLY A 172 -10.57 -9.57 -21.32
CA GLY A 172 -11.28 -10.84 -21.51
C GLY A 172 -10.67 -12.03 -20.76
N SER A 173 -9.36 -11.96 -20.42
CA SER A 173 -8.61 -13.00 -19.69
C SER A 173 -8.34 -12.69 -18.21
N GLY A 174 -8.86 -11.58 -17.67
CA GLY A 174 -8.65 -11.19 -16.28
C GLY A 174 -8.41 -9.70 -16.08
N ARG A 175 -7.50 -9.32 -15.20
CA ARG A 175 -7.10 -7.92 -14.96
C ARG A 175 -5.65 -7.69 -15.37
N LYS A 176 -5.35 -6.46 -15.82
CA LYS A 176 -3.99 -5.97 -16.03
C LYS A 176 -3.74 -4.78 -15.14
N ASP A 177 -2.75 -4.92 -14.27
CA ASP A 177 -2.32 -3.89 -13.34
C ASP A 177 -1.26 -2.99 -14.00
N THR A 178 -1.24 -1.73 -13.58
CA THR A 178 -0.27 -0.72 -14.01
C THR A 178 0.05 0.21 -12.83
N MET A 179 1.31 0.51 -12.59
CA MET A 179 1.69 1.55 -11.67
C MET A 179 1.63 2.90 -12.36
N SER A 180 0.82 3.82 -11.86
CA SER A 180 0.64 5.18 -12.37
C SER A 180 1.11 6.21 -11.36
N ILE A 181 1.41 7.42 -11.84
CA ILE A 181 1.90 8.54 -11.03
C ILE A 181 0.89 9.69 -11.07
N ALA A 182 0.71 10.35 -9.94
CA ALA A 182 0.00 11.63 -9.84
C ALA A 182 0.76 12.57 -8.90
N THR A 183 0.63 13.88 -9.12
CA THR A 183 1.25 14.92 -8.28
C THR A 183 0.24 15.92 -7.77
N SER A 184 0.50 16.48 -6.58
CA SER A 184 -0.33 17.49 -5.93
C SER A 184 0.50 18.45 -5.09
N ARG A 185 0.02 19.70 -4.94
CA ARG A 185 0.57 20.68 -3.99
C ARG A 185 -0.27 20.81 -2.71
N ASP A 186 -1.46 20.22 -2.69
CA ASP A 186 -2.43 20.39 -1.60
C ASP A 186 -3.07 19.09 -1.10
N LEU A 187 -2.74 17.93 -1.71
CA LEU A 187 -3.29 16.60 -1.42
C LEU A 187 -4.77 16.43 -1.81
N VAL A 188 -5.40 17.44 -2.38
CA VAL A 188 -6.80 17.44 -2.83
C VAL A 188 -6.86 17.41 -4.36
N ASN A 189 -6.15 18.35 -5.00
CA ASN A 189 -6.11 18.48 -6.45
C ASN A 189 -4.90 17.72 -7.01
N TRP A 190 -5.15 16.70 -7.81
CA TRP A 190 -4.12 15.81 -8.35
C TRP A 190 -4.02 15.90 -9.87
N THR A 191 -2.80 16.04 -10.37
CA THR A 191 -2.49 15.92 -11.80
C THR A 191 -1.98 14.51 -12.08
N LYS A 192 -2.68 13.76 -12.91
CA LYS A 192 -2.26 12.41 -13.34
C LYS A 192 -1.18 12.53 -14.42
N HIS A 193 -0.18 11.66 -14.36
CA HIS A 193 0.93 11.55 -15.32
C HIS A 193 0.92 10.21 -16.07
N GLY A 194 -0.01 9.31 -15.74
CA GLY A 194 -0.09 7.99 -16.33
C GLY A 194 0.96 7.00 -15.83
N PRO A 195 1.26 5.95 -16.59
CA PRO A 195 2.13 4.86 -16.16
C PRO A 195 3.57 5.27 -15.89
N ALA A 196 4.08 4.91 -14.71
CA ALA A 196 5.43 5.26 -14.24
C ALA A 196 6.57 4.85 -15.18
N PHE A 197 6.42 3.75 -15.91
CA PHE A 197 7.46 3.19 -16.79
C PHE A 197 7.25 3.54 -18.26
N LEU A 198 6.20 4.30 -18.62
CA LEU A 198 5.82 4.53 -20.02
C LEU A 198 6.93 5.13 -20.87
N LYS A 199 7.69 6.08 -20.32
CA LYS A 199 8.74 6.80 -21.05
C LYS A 199 9.99 5.94 -21.34
N TYR A 200 10.42 5.14 -20.36
CA TYR A 200 11.71 4.45 -20.44
C TYR A 200 11.62 2.94 -20.65
N ALA A 201 10.49 2.34 -20.32
CA ALA A 201 10.27 0.90 -20.44
C ALA A 201 8.80 0.59 -20.76
N PRO A 202 8.30 0.98 -21.94
CA PRO A 202 6.88 0.83 -22.29
C PRO A 202 6.43 -0.64 -22.32
N ASP A 203 7.33 -1.60 -22.53
CA ASP A 203 7.09 -3.04 -22.43
C ASP A 203 6.90 -3.54 -20.98
N LYS A 204 7.29 -2.75 -19.97
CA LYS A 204 7.16 -3.04 -18.54
C LYS A 204 5.98 -2.34 -17.86
N VAL A 205 5.21 -1.55 -18.57
CA VAL A 205 4.05 -0.82 -18.04
C VAL A 205 3.05 -1.79 -17.39
N MET A 206 2.70 -2.85 -18.11
CA MET A 206 1.74 -3.84 -17.64
C MET A 206 2.36 -4.85 -16.68
N GLY A 207 1.65 -5.15 -15.59
CA GLY A 207 2.08 -6.06 -14.54
C GLY A 207 2.85 -5.37 -13.41
N SER A 208 3.10 -4.04 -13.51
CA SER A 208 3.63 -3.25 -12.41
C SER A 208 2.53 -2.85 -11.43
N ARG A 209 2.90 -2.70 -10.17
CA ARG A 209 2.02 -2.20 -9.12
C ARG A 209 2.77 -1.22 -8.24
N THR A 210 2.03 -0.50 -7.39
CA THR A 210 2.56 0.50 -6.48
C THR A 210 3.84 0.09 -5.76
N GLY A 211 4.62 1.05 -5.36
CA GLY A 211 5.86 0.87 -4.63
C GLY A 211 6.16 2.01 -3.67
N VAL A 212 7.13 1.83 -2.80
CA VAL A 212 7.56 2.81 -1.82
C VAL A 212 8.84 3.50 -2.28
N VAL A 213 8.82 4.84 -2.31
CA VAL A 213 10.00 5.66 -2.61
C VAL A 213 10.89 5.75 -1.37
N VAL A 214 12.22 5.63 -1.56
CA VAL A 214 13.18 5.83 -0.49
C VAL A 214 13.08 7.28 0.00
N SER A 215 12.84 7.45 1.29
CA SER A 215 12.64 8.75 1.94
C SER A 215 13.58 8.93 3.13
N ARG A 216 13.81 10.17 3.53
CA ARG A 216 14.43 10.53 4.79
C ARG A 216 13.41 11.27 5.66
N ARG A 217 13.61 11.22 6.95
CA ARG A 217 12.76 11.94 7.89
C ARG A 217 13.29 13.36 8.14
N GLU A 218 12.40 14.34 8.07
CA GLU A 218 12.65 15.72 8.48
C GLU A 218 11.52 16.19 9.40
N GLY A 219 11.75 16.15 10.72
CA GLY A 219 10.68 16.39 11.71
C GLY A 219 9.57 15.34 11.60
N ASP A 220 8.35 15.81 11.29
CA ASP A 220 7.19 14.95 11.05
C ASP A 220 6.94 14.68 9.54
N ARG A 221 7.86 15.07 8.66
CA ARG A 221 7.76 14.87 7.21
C ARG A 221 8.65 13.73 6.74
N LEU A 222 8.20 13.03 5.72
CA LEU A 222 8.96 12.03 4.96
C LEU A 222 9.25 12.59 3.57
N ILE A 223 10.50 12.96 3.33
CA ILE A 223 10.95 13.62 2.11
C ILE A 223 11.69 12.61 1.24
N ALA A 224 11.38 12.59 -0.06
CA ALA A 224 12.08 11.73 -1.02
C ALA A 224 13.61 11.95 -0.95
N ALA A 225 14.35 10.86 -0.75
CA ALA A 225 15.80 10.91 -0.62
C ALA A 225 16.49 10.49 -1.90
N LYS A 226 17.53 11.23 -2.30
CA LYS A 226 18.43 10.82 -3.39
C LYS A 226 19.60 10.01 -2.83
N ILE A 227 19.91 8.92 -3.53
CA ILE A 227 21.15 8.14 -3.35
C ILE A 227 21.86 8.16 -4.71
N ASP A 228 23.11 8.58 -4.73
CA ASP A 228 23.91 8.75 -5.97
C ASP A 228 23.18 9.67 -7.00
N GLY A 229 22.57 10.75 -6.50
CA GLY A 229 21.88 11.74 -7.35
C GLY A 229 20.52 11.33 -7.89
N LYS A 230 20.01 10.14 -7.58
CA LYS A 230 18.75 9.59 -8.08
C LYS A 230 17.80 9.24 -6.95
N TYR A 231 16.49 9.34 -7.21
CA TYR A 231 15.44 8.78 -6.37
C TYR A 231 15.31 7.28 -6.65
N TRP A 232 15.02 6.48 -5.61
CA TRP A 232 14.87 5.03 -5.70
C TRP A 232 13.53 4.58 -5.14
N MET A 233 12.99 3.51 -5.73
CA MET A 233 11.71 2.94 -5.33
C MET A 233 11.79 1.41 -5.31
N TYR A 234 11.14 0.82 -4.30
CA TYR A 234 10.85 -0.61 -4.23
C TYR A 234 9.40 -0.83 -4.63
N TYR A 235 9.14 -1.58 -5.69
CA TYR A 235 7.79 -1.76 -6.23
C TYR A 235 7.39 -3.25 -6.30
N THR A 236 6.10 -3.49 -6.27
CA THR A 236 5.49 -4.82 -6.26
C THR A 236 5.21 -5.29 -7.69
N PHE A 237 5.33 -6.54 -8.03
CA PHE A 237 6.09 -7.70 -7.55
C PHE A 237 7.34 -7.89 -8.41
N PRO A 238 8.44 -8.47 -7.99
CA PRO A 238 8.80 -9.22 -6.76
C PRO A 238 9.60 -8.38 -5.74
N CYS A 239 9.17 -7.20 -5.38
CA CYS A 239 9.94 -6.13 -4.72
C CYS A 239 11.08 -5.65 -5.62
N GLY A 240 10.68 -5.27 -6.83
CA GLY A 240 11.58 -4.75 -7.86
C GLY A 240 12.14 -3.40 -7.49
N ILE A 241 13.22 -3.00 -8.15
CA ILE A 241 13.93 -1.75 -7.89
C ILE A 241 13.86 -0.87 -9.15
N ALA A 242 13.44 0.37 -8.96
CA ALA A 242 13.44 1.39 -10.02
C ALA A 242 14.12 2.67 -9.54
N TRP A 243 14.58 3.51 -10.46
CA TRP A 243 15.12 4.83 -10.16
C TRP A 243 14.48 5.92 -11.03
N SER A 244 14.54 7.15 -10.55
CA SER A 244 14.01 8.33 -11.24
C SER A 244 14.88 9.56 -10.96
N GLU A 245 14.88 10.52 -11.88
CA GLU A 245 15.49 11.84 -11.67
C GLU A 245 14.48 12.88 -11.21
N ASN A 246 13.17 12.64 -11.44
CA ASN A 246 12.10 13.62 -11.25
C ASN A 246 10.89 13.11 -10.46
N LEU A 247 10.92 11.86 -9.93
CA LEU A 247 9.82 11.18 -9.23
C LEU A 247 8.59 10.84 -10.11
N ILE A 248 8.58 11.22 -11.37
CA ILE A 248 7.46 10.99 -12.30
C ILE A 248 7.78 9.85 -13.28
N ASP A 249 8.90 9.98 -13.98
CA ASP A 249 9.37 9.01 -14.96
C ASP A 249 10.35 8.04 -14.31
N TRP A 250 10.05 6.75 -14.30
CA TRP A 250 10.83 5.73 -13.62
C TRP A 250 11.48 4.74 -14.58
N VAL A 251 12.67 4.30 -14.22
CA VAL A 251 13.45 3.29 -14.97
C VAL A 251 13.53 2.02 -14.11
N PRO A 252 12.87 0.91 -14.51
CA PRO A 252 13.00 -0.36 -13.81
C PRO A 252 14.36 -0.97 -14.08
N THR A 253 15.08 -1.38 -13.02
CA THR A 253 16.44 -1.92 -13.13
C THR A 253 16.49 -3.39 -13.55
N GLY A 254 15.37 -4.11 -13.54
CA GLY A 254 15.31 -5.56 -13.68
C GLY A 254 15.81 -6.33 -12.44
N LYS A 255 16.23 -5.62 -11.37
CA LYS A 255 16.67 -6.21 -10.09
C LYS A 255 15.54 -6.21 -9.08
N ALA A 256 15.61 -7.09 -8.10
CA ALA A 256 14.68 -7.18 -6.98
C ALA A 256 15.42 -7.55 -5.70
N VAL A 257 14.86 -7.16 -4.54
CA VAL A 257 15.40 -7.53 -3.23
C VAL A 257 15.16 -9.02 -2.94
N TRP A 258 13.98 -9.52 -3.29
CA TRP A 258 13.63 -10.95 -3.15
C TRP A 258 13.20 -11.52 -4.51
N PRO A 259 14.14 -12.00 -5.35
CA PRO A 259 13.82 -12.45 -6.72
C PRO A 259 12.81 -13.61 -6.79
N GLY A 260 12.68 -14.41 -5.71
CA GLY A 260 11.71 -15.50 -5.61
C GLY A 260 10.26 -15.07 -5.42
N GLY A 261 9.99 -13.78 -5.25
CA GLY A 261 8.64 -13.22 -5.06
C GLY A 261 8.10 -13.40 -3.64
N GLY A 262 6.78 -13.21 -3.47
CA GLY A 262 6.07 -13.42 -2.19
C GLY A 262 6.08 -12.23 -1.24
N ARG A 263 6.75 -11.12 -1.59
CA ARG A 263 6.76 -9.88 -0.80
C ARG A 263 6.40 -8.67 -1.63
N GLU A 264 5.62 -7.81 -1.03
CA GLU A 264 5.31 -6.48 -1.53
C GLU A 264 6.09 -5.44 -0.72
N ALA A 265 6.40 -4.31 -1.33
CA ALA A 265 6.82 -3.13 -0.61
C ALA A 265 5.68 -2.69 0.34
N GLY A 266 6.03 -2.35 1.57
CA GLY A 266 5.09 -1.94 2.61
C GLY A 266 5.11 -0.44 2.84
N ALA A 267 4.88 -0.03 4.09
CA ALA A 267 4.58 1.36 4.44
C ALA A 267 5.72 2.36 4.21
N ILE A 268 6.98 1.93 4.29
CA ILE A 268 8.14 2.84 4.24
C ILE A 268 9.39 2.17 3.69
N ALA A 269 10.22 2.97 3.02
CA ALA A 269 11.64 2.72 2.76
C ALA A 269 12.42 3.93 3.30
N LEU A 270 12.89 3.85 4.56
CA LEU A 270 13.52 4.95 5.27
C LEU A 270 15.04 4.86 5.19
N LEU A 271 15.67 5.85 4.56
CA LEU A 271 17.13 5.99 4.54
C LEU A 271 17.62 6.44 5.92
N ARG A 272 18.54 5.68 6.47
CA ARG A 272 19.17 5.87 7.77
C ARG A 272 20.69 5.70 7.62
N ASP A 273 21.44 6.06 8.65
CA ASP A 273 22.91 5.91 8.66
C ASP A 273 23.36 4.46 8.54
N ASP A 274 22.55 3.51 9.04
CA ASP A 274 22.85 2.07 9.04
C ASP A 274 22.23 1.30 7.84
N GLY A 275 21.58 1.99 6.89
CA GLY A 275 20.98 1.39 5.70
C GLY A 275 19.60 1.92 5.34
N ILE A 276 18.91 1.22 4.48
CA ILE A 276 17.51 1.51 4.13
C ILE A 276 16.60 0.57 4.93
N LEU A 277 15.88 1.11 5.91
CA LEU A 277 14.85 0.35 6.62
C LEU A 277 13.64 0.19 5.70
N LEU A 278 13.42 -1.02 5.20
CA LEU A 278 12.33 -1.36 4.31
C LEU A 278 11.27 -2.18 5.06
N MET A 279 10.07 -1.64 5.17
CA MET A 279 8.90 -2.43 5.56
C MET A 279 8.37 -3.20 4.37
N THR A 280 8.02 -4.46 4.58
CA THR A 280 7.45 -5.34 3.57
C THR A 280 6.20 -6.02 4.09
N GLN A 281 5.38 -6.49 3.17
CA GLN A 281 4.16 -7.21 3.48
C GLN A 281 4.05 -8.47 2.60
N GLY A 282 3.42 -9.51 3.13
CA GLY A 282 3.31 -10.77 2.40
C GLY A 282 2.69 -11.89 3.22
N GLY A 283 2.47 -13.02 2.56
CA GLY A 283 1.90 -14.20 3.19
C GLY A 283 2.82 -14.81 4.26
N HIS A 284 2.21 -15.32 5.33
CA HIS A 284 2.87 -16.07 6.38
C HIS A 284 2.15 -17.41 6.59
N HIS A 285 2.79 -18.52 6.21
CA HIS A 285 2.17 -19.85 6.18
C HIS A 285 1.63 -20.30 7.54
N LYS A 286 2.43 -20.18 8.60
CA LYS A 286 2.04 -20.64 9.95
C LYS A 286 0.84 -19.87 10.50
N LEU A 287 0.69 -18.58 10.18
CA LEU A 287 -0.42 -17.76 10.62
C LEU A 287 -1.63 -17.81 9.66
N GLY A 288 -1.46 -18.35 8.46
CA GLY A 288 -2.50 -18.29 7.42
C GLY A 288 -2.94 -16.88 7.11
N ALA A 289 -2.04 -15.91 7.16
CA ALA A 289 -2.35 -14.49 7.15
C ALA A 289 -1.39 -13.70 6.24
N TRP A 290 -1.82 -12.52 5.84
CA TRP A 290 -0.97 -11.50 5.22
C TRP A 290 -0.50 -10.52 6.29
N VAL A 291 0.82 -10.35 6.42
CA VAL A 291 1.48 -9.74 7.57
C VAL A 291 2.54 -8.72 7.15
N LEU A 292 2.98 -7.88 8.10
CA LEU A 292 4.07 -6.92 7.89
C LEU A 292 5.37 -7.40 8.55
N ARG A 293 6.49 -7.12 7.86
CA ARG A 293 7.87 -7.42 8.31
C ARG A 293 8.78 -6.22 8.04
N GLN A 294 9.97 -6.25 8.63
CA GLN A 294 11.02 -5.26 8.40
C GLN A 294 12.30 -5.93 7.94
N ALA A 295 13.04 -5.25 7.07
CA ALA A 295 14.38 -5.60 6.65
C ALA A 295 15.24 -4.35 6.55
N MET A 296 16.54 -4.50 6.75
CA MET A 296 17.54 -3.48 6.46
C MET A 296 18.22 -3.85 5.15
N VAL A 297 18.21 -2.94 4.19
CA VAL A 297 18.77 -3.13 2.85
C VAL A 297 20.00 -2.24 2.68
N ASP A 298 21.02 -2.75 2.02
CA ASP A 298 22.25 -2.03 1.72
C ASP A 298 21.96 -0.81 0.81
N PRO A 299 22.31 0.42 1.21
CA PRO A 299 22.09 1.61 0.42
C PRO A 299 23.02 1.71 -0.80
N ILE A 300 24.10 0.91 -0.86
CA ILE A 300 25.05 0.91 -1.98
C ILE A 300 24.48 0.19 -3.20
N ASP A 301 24.05 -1.05 -3.03
CA ASP A 301 23.51 -1.85 -4.13
C ASP A 301 21.97 -1.89 -4.16
N ARG A 302 21.31 -1.46 -3.07
CA ARG A 302 19.85 -1.32 -2.89
C ARG A 302 19.08 -2.65 -2.97
N LYS A 303 19.78 -3.79 -2.97
CA LYS A 303 19.18 -5.14 -3.08
C LYS A 303 19.63 -6.11 -2.02
N THR A 304 20.83 -5.94 -1.45
CA THR A 304 21.37 -6.87 -0.44
C THR A 304 20.68 -6.63 0.89
N VAL A 305 20.06 -7.68 1.44
CA VAL A 305 19.43 -7.66 2.76
C VAL A 305 20.52 -7.82 3.81
N LEU A 306 20.78 -6.78 4.59
CA LEU A 306 21.77 -6.76 5.67
C LEU A 306 21.22 -7.42 6.94
N LYS A 307 19.95 -7.15 7.25
CA LYS A 307 19.22 -7.70 8.40
C LYS A 307 17.76 -7.90 8.03
N GLU A 308 17.12 -8.90 8.63
CA GLU A 308 15.71 -9.20 8.39
C GLU A 308 15.06 -9.78 9.63
N GLN A 309 13.88 -9.28 10.00
CA GLN A 309 13.06 -9.87 11.05
C GLN A 309 12.53 -11.25 10.61
N LYS A 310 12.74 -12.27 11.44
CA LYS A 310 12.23 -13.63 11.19
C LYS A 310 10.72 -13.70 11.35
N GLU A 311 10.20 -13.07 12.42
CA GLU A 311 8.78 -13.05 12.73
C GLU A 311 8.15 -11.71 12.29
N PRO A 312 6.87 -11.70 11.92
CA PRO A 312 6.18 -10.47 11.58
C PRO A 312 6.03 -9.57 12.81
N PHE A 313 6.07 -8.26 12.61
CA PHE A 313 5.83 -7.30 13.69
C PHE A 313 4.36 -6.84 13.77
N LEU A 314 3.55 -7.10 12.72
CA LEU A 314 2.13 -6.80 12.69
C LEU A 314 1.38 -7.84 11.84
N TRP A 315 0.33 -8.43 12.44
CA TRP A 315 -0.51 -9.47 11.85
C TRP A 315 -1.96 -9.34 12.33
N PRO A 316 -2.95 -10.00 11.69
CA PRO A 316 -4.35 -9.95 12.13
C PRO A 316 -4.54 -10.61 13.51
N GLU A 317 -5.01 -9.85 14.49
CA GLU A 317 -5.30 -10.31 15.86
C GLU A 317 -6.78 -10.16 16.21
N PHE A 318 -7.38 -9.02 15.89
CA PHE A 318 -8.77 -8.72 16.18
C PHE A 318 -9.73 -9.36 15.15
N GLU A 319 -10.96 -9.61 15.57
CA GLU A 319 -11.99 -10.18 14.68
C GLU A 319 -12.26 -9.33 13.43
N TRP A 320 -12.17 -8.02 13.55
CA TRP A 320 -12.33 -7.11 12.41
C TRP A 320 -11.15 -7.09 11.44
N GLU A 321 -10.01 -7.65 11.83
CA GLU A 321 -8.84 -7.87 10.96
C GLU A 321 -8.90 -9.23 10.26
N LYS A 322 -9.69 -10.16 10.80
CA LYS A 322 -9.84 -11.52 10.28
C LYS A 322 -11.01 -11.67 9.32
N LYS A 323 -12.05 -10.81 9.45
CA LYS A 323 -13.30 -10.92 8.68
C LYS A 323 -13.53 -9.69 7.79
N GLY A 324 -13.52 -9.89 6.46
CA GLY A 324 -13.73 -8.83 5.48
C GLY A 324 -13.74 -9.32 4.05
N PHE A 325 -13.37 -8.46 3.11
CA PHE A 325 -13.32 -8.80 1.69
C PHE A 325 -12.20 -9.81 1.38
N VAL A 326 -11.03 -9.63 2.00
CA VAL A 326 -9.96 -10.64 2.06
C VAL A 326 -9.59 -10.80 3.52
N GLY A 327 -10.12 -11.82 4.18
CA GLY A 327 -9.89 -12.07 5.60
C GLY A 327 -8.44 -12.39 5.95
N ASN A 328 -8.10 -12.29 7.23
CA ASN A 328 -6.73 -12.53 7.74
C ASN A 328 -5.65 -11.69 7.03
N THR A 329 -5.92 -10.41 6.78
CA THR A 329 -5.02 -9.55 6.00
C THR A 329 -4.76 -8.25 6.73
N THR A 330 -3.47 -7.90 6.88
CA THR A 330 -2.99 -6.56 7.24
C THR A 330 -2.08 -6.06 6.13
N VAL A 331 -2.37 -4.87 5.59
CA VAL A 331 -1.63 -4.24 4.48
C VAL A 331 -1.40 -2.78 4.82
N SER A 332 -0.18 -2.29 4.77
CA SER A 332 0.12 -0.90 5.07
C SER A 332 0.97 -0.26 3.97
N ASN A 333 0.53 0.91 3.53
CA ASN A 333 1.26 1.82 2.66
C ASN A 333 1.45 3.19 3.32
N GLY A 334 1.07 3.33 4.60
CA GLY A 334 1.09 4.59 5.34
C GLY A 334 1.75 4.51 6.70
N LEU A 335 2.93 5.11 6.84
CA LEU A 335 3.62 5.32 8.11
C LEU A 335 4.14 6.75 8.14
N VAL A 336 3.80 7.51 9.17
CA VAL A 336 4.28 8.88 9.38
C VAL A 336 4.72 9.10 10.82
N PRO A 337 5.75 9.92 11.08
CA PRO A 337 6.00 10.46 12.40
C PRO A 337 4.98 11.56 12.69
N PHE A 338 4.35 11.53 13.85
CA PHE A 338 3.39 12.55 14.24
C PHE A 338 3.29 12.64 15.76
N GLN A 339 3.45 13.83 16.33
CA GLN A 339 3.35 14.11 17.75
C GLN A 339 4.20 13.14 18.62
N GLY A 340 5.46 12.90 18.21
CA GLY A 340 6.39 12.03 18.93
C GLY A 340 6.16 10.53 18.79
N LYS A 341 5.26 10.11 17.90
CA LYS A 341 4.96 8.70 17.60
C LYS A 341 5.08 8.41 16.11
N TRP A 342 5.47 7.21 15.77
CA TRP A 342 5.21 6.62 14.46
C TRP A 342 3.76 6.14 14.41
N MET A 343 3.01 6.62 13.44
CA MET A 343 1.61 6.26 13.19
C MET A 343 1.56 5.36 11.96
N LEU A 344 1.35 4.06 12.17
CA LEU A 344 1.24 3.05 11.11
C LEU A 344 -0.24 2.80 10.81
N TYR A 345 -0.70 3.31 9.69
CA TYR A 345 -2.05 3.09 9.19
C TYR A 345 -2.08 1.86 8.29
N TYR A 346 -3.01 0.94 8.51
CA TYR A 346 -3.09 -0.31 7.76
C TYR A 346 -4.52 -0.68 7.38
N GLY A 347 -4.66 -1.26 6.19
CA GLY A 347 -5.88 -1.92 5.76
C GLY A 347 -6.01 -3.27 6.45
N ALA A 348 -7.18 -3.53 7.04
CA ALA A 348 -7.48 -4.76 7.73
C ALA A 348 -8.61 -5.52 7.03
N ALA A 349 -8.38 -6.80 6.77
CA ALA A 349 -9.29 -7.70 6.06
C ALA A 349 -9.78 -7.14 4.72
N ASP A 350 -8.99 -6.23 4.08
CA ASP A 350 -9.37 -5.46 2.87
C ASP A 350 -10.75 -4.79 3.02
N ARG A 351 -11.08 -4.27 4.21
CA ARG A 351 -12.41 -3.71 4.50
C ARG A 351 -12.39 -2.41 5.29
N VAL A 352 -11.51 -2.29 6.28
CA VAL A 352 -11.45 -1.13 7.19
C VAL A 352 -10.00 -0.70 7.38
N ILE A 353 -9.79 0.47 7.97
CA ILE A 353 -8.47 0.98 8.31
C ILE A 353 -8.24 0.90 9.82
N GLY A 354 -7.11 0.30 10.21
CA GLY A 354 -6.60 0.27 11.55
C GLY A 354 -5.40 1.20 11.74
N LEU A 355 -5.00 1.37 13.00
CA LEU A 355 -3.84 2.15 13.42
C LEU A 355 -3.01 1.34 14.43
N ALA A 356 -1.70 1.37 14.27
CA ALA A 356 -0.74 0.94 15.27
C ALA A 356 0.32 2.02 15.49
N THR A 357 0.85 2.17 16.69
CA THR A 357 1.80 3.23 17.01
C THR A 357 2.99 2.71 17.79
N CYS A 358 4.16 3.35 17.62
CA CYS A 358 5.31 3.21 18.51
C CYS A 358 5.97 4.58 18.72
N PRO A 359 6.78 4.78 19.79
CA PRO A 359 7.53 6.00 19.96
C PRO A 359 8.45 6.31 18.78
N VAL A 360 8.65 7.58 18.46
CA VAL A 360 9.74 8.01 17.59
C VAL A 360 11.01 8.05 18.45
N THR A 361 11.93 7.16 18.14
CA THR A 361 13.28 7.10 18.76
C THR A 361 14.30 7.81 17.89
#